data_77ef83084cd24597e0a6e214f3e006a4
#
_entry.id   77ef83084cd24597e0a6e214f3e006a4
#
_cell.length_a   1.000
_cell.length_b   1.000
_cell.length_c   1.000
_cell.angle_alpha   90.00
_cell.angle_beta   90.00
_cell.angle_gamma   90.00
#
_symmetry.space_group_name_H-M   'P 1'
#
loop_
_entity.id
_entity.type
_entity.pdbx_description
1 polymer ?
#
loop_
_entity_poly.entity_id
_entity_poly.type
_entity_poly.pdbx_seq_one_letter_code
_entity_poly.pdbx_strand_id
1 'polypeptide(L)'
;MVIQTKYEIGQRVWIVYENRSEVCVYDDYIDEVCVNENGVYYILKEACIDQTEKDIVLYEDTDKLAEKIKETMDNIREKEINT
;
A
#
# COMPACT_ATOMS: atom_id res chain seq x y z
N MET A 1 11.94 15.34 18.36
CA MET A 1 10.79 15.07 17.47
C MET A 1 10.48 13.58 17.48
N VAL A 2 9.24 13.22 17.78
CA VAL A 2 8.83 11.83 17.78
C VAL A 2 8.24 11.51 16.39
N ILE A 3 8.83 10.52 15.72
CA ILE A 3 8.33 10.06 14.44
C ILE A 3 7.39 8.87 14.73
N GLN A 4 6.13 9.05 14.37
CA GLN A 4 5.15 7.97 14.52
C GLN A 4 5.01 7.24 13.20
N THR A 5 5.14 5.91 13.25
CA THR A 5 4.90 5.06 12.10
C THR A 5 3.57 4.34 12.28
N LYS A 6 2.83 4.22 11.20
CA LYS A 6 1.50 3.59 11.22
C LYS A 6 1.58 2.07 11.33
N TYR A 7 2.63 1.48 10.78
CA TYR A 7 2.82 0.03 10.76
C TYR A 7 4.13 -0.36 11.43
N GLU A 8 4.19 -1.57 11.96
CA GLU A 8 5.35 -2.09 12.67
C GLU A 8 5.98 -3.26 11.93
N ILE A 9 7.27 -3.49 12.19
CA ILE A 9 8.00 -4.62 11.62
C ILE A 9 7.32 -5.93 12.04
N GLY A 10 7.14 -6.85 11.09
CA GLY A 10 6.49 -8.13 11.31
C GLY A 10 4.99 -8.12 11.13
N GLN A 11 4.39 -6.94 10.97
CA GLN A 11 2.96 -6.81 10.78
C GLN A 11 2.55 -7.28 9.38
N ARG A 12 1.47 -8.05 9.31
CA ARG A 12 0.93 -8.51 8.03
C ARG A 12 0.01 -7.45 7.44
N VAL A 13 0.17 -7.19 6.15
CA VAL A 13 -0.57 -6.12 5.46
C VAL A 13 -1.01 -6.57 4.07
N TRP A 14 -1.99 -5.86 3.51
CA TRP A 14 -2.35 -5.95 2.11
C TRP A 14 -1.71 -4.81 1.35
N ILE A 15 -1.25 -5.10 0.14
CA ILE A 15 -0.74 -4.09 -0.79
C ILE A 15 -1.69 -4.05 -1.99
N VAL A 16 -2.18 -2.85 -2.32
CA VAL A 16 -3.09 -2.63 -3.45
C VAL A 16 -2.44 -1.62 -4.37
N TYR A 17 -2.27 -1.97 -5.64
CA TYR A 17 -1.65 -1.07 -6.61
C TYR A 17 -2.20 -1.32 -8.01
N GLU A 18 -1.93 -0.36 -8.90
CA GLU A 18 -2.30 -0.44 -10.30
C GLU A 18 -1.11 -0.94 -11.13
N ASN A 19 -1.36 -1.88 -12.02
CA ASN A 19 -0.37 -2.38 -12.95
C ASN A 19 -1.04 -2.62 -14.30
N ARG A 20 -0.66 -1.82 -15.31
CA ARG A 20 -1.18 -1.94 -16.68
C ARG A 20 -2.72 -1.96 -16.73
N SER A 21 -3.34 -1.00 -16.07
CA SER A 21 -4.80 -0.85 -15.97
C SER A 21 -5.50 -2.01 -15.26
N GLU A 22 -4.77 -2.76 -14.45
CA GLU A 22 -5.33 -3.81 -13.59
C GLU A 22 -5.05 -3.48 -12.13
N VAL A 23 -5.98 -3.86 -11.26
CA VAL A 23 -5.79 -3.77 -9.82
C VAL A 23 -5.09 -5.03 -9.34
N CYS A 24 -3.93 -4.85 -8.72
CA CYS A 24 -3.17 -5.96 -8.14
C CYS A 24 -3.25 -5.89 -6.62
N VAL A 25 -3.53 -7.04 -6.01
CA VAL A 25 -3.65 -7.16 -4.54
C VAL A 25 -2.83 -8.35 -4.10
N TYR A 26 -1.96 -8.13 -3.11
CA TYR A 26 -1.23 -9.23 -2.48
C TYR A 26 -1.00 -8.91 -1.02
N ASP A 27 -0.72 -9.93 -0.22
CA ASP A 27 -0.38 -9.77 1.19
C ASP A 27 1.12 -9.96 1.39
N ASP A 28 1.66 -9.29 2.39
CA ASP A 28 3.07 -9.35 2.71
C ASP A 28 3.26 -8.94 4.17
N TYR A 29 4.51 -8.93 4.61
CA TYR A 29 4.90 -8.54 5.96
C TYR A 29 5.83 -7.33 5.89
N ILE A 30 5.72 -6.46 6.88
CA ILE A 30 6.64 -5.33 7.02
C ILE A 30 8.00 -5.87 7.49
N ASP A 31 9.04 -5.66 6.71
CA ASP A 31 10.40 -6.09 7.03
C ASP A 31 11.24 -4.97 7.62
N GLU A 32 11.13 -3.78 7.04
CA GLU A 32 11.83 -2.59 7.53
C GLU A 32 10.94 -1.37 7.49
N VAL A 33 11.16 -0.45 8.43
CA VAL A 33 10.52 0.86 8.44
C VAL A 33 11.61 1.89 8.22
N CYS A 34 11.47 2.71 7.19
CA CYS A 34 12.47 3.69 6.81
C CYS A 34 11.89 5.09 6.79
N VAL A 35 12.73 6.07 7.12
CA VAL A 35 12.33 7.48 7.13
C VAL A 35 13.33 8.27 6.30
N ASN A 36 12.83 9.10 5.41
CA ASN A 36 13.66 10.04 4.66
C ASN A 36 12.98 11.41 4.63
N GLU A 37 13.53 12.32 3.86
CA GLU A 37 13.00 13.69 3.75
C GLU A 37 11.57 13.75 3.18
N ASN A 38 11.15 12.72 2.48
CA ASN A 38 9.80 12.64 1.88
C ASN A 38 8.78 11.95 2.80
N GLY A 39 9.22 11.42 3.94
CA GLY A 39 8.34 10.79 4.92
C GLY A 39 8.73 9.36 5.26
N VAL A 40 7.73 8.58 5.64
CA VAL A 40 7.91 7.20 6.06
C VAL A 40 7.57 6.25 4.91
N TYR A 41 8.42 5.25 4.70
CA TYR A 41 8.14 4.17 3.77
C TYR A 41 8.53 2.84 4.40
N TYR A 42 8.01 1.76 3.81
CA TYR A 42 8.16 0.42 4.36
C TYR A 42 8.75 -0.50 3.30
N ILE A 43 9.65 -1.38 3.72
CA ILE A 43 10.19 -2.41 2.85
C ILE A 43 9.50 -3.71 3.21
N LEU A 44 8.97 -4.39 2.20
CA LEU A 44 8.20 -5.61 2.37
C LEU A 44 9.12 -6.83 2.27
N LYS A 45 8.79 -7.86 3.05
CA LYS A 45 9.63 -9.04 3.19
C LYS A 45 9.74 -9.85 1.91
N GLU A 46 8.60 -10.19 1.31
CA GLU A 46 8.58 -11.05 0.13
C GLU A 46 8.88 -10.29 -1.17
N ALA A 47 8.21 -9.16 -1.32
CA ALA A 47 8.34 -8.35 -2.54
C ALA A 47 9.65 -7.56 -2.60
N CYS A 48 10.26 -7.26 -1.45
CA CYS A 48 11.51 -6.48 -1.35
C CYS A 48 11.42 -5.12 -2.05
N ILE A 49 10.24 -4.50 -2.07
CA ILE A 49 10.01 -3.20 -2.68
C ILE A 49 9.56 -2.18 -1.64
N ASP A 50 9.80 -0.92 -1.96
CA ASP A 50 9.41 0.19 -1.11
C ASP A 50 7.93 0.52 -1.30
N GLN A 51 7.19 0.69 -0.20
CA GLN A 51 5.79 1.09 -0.23
C GLN A 51 5.53 2.20 0.76
N THR A 52 4.70 3.15 0.37
CA THR A 52 4.25 4.22 1.27
C THR A 52 2.96 3.80 1.97
N GLU A 53 2.63 4.51 3.05
CA GLU A 53 1.44 4.19 3.85
C GLU A 53 0.13 4.16 3.05
N LYS A 54 0.04 4.96 2.00
CA LYS A 54 -1.19 5.04 1.19
C LYS A 54 -1.50 3.75 0.42
N ASP A 55 -0.49 2.94 0.14
CA ASP A 55 -0.66 1.70 -0.61
C ASP A 55 -0.82 0.48 0.28
N ILE A 56 -0.74 0.68 1.59
CA ILE A 56 -0.75 -0.39 2.58
C ILE A 56 -2.04 -0.37 3.37
N VAL A 57 -2.64 -1.55 3.57
CA VAL A 57 -3.82 -1.74 4.40
C VAL A 57 -3.54 -2.86 5.39
N LEU A 58 -3.93 -2.68 6.66
CA LEU A 58 -3.81 -3.74 7.66
C LEU A 58 -4.53 -5.01 7.19
N TYR A 59 -3.90 -6.15 7.36
CA TYR A 59 -4.46 -7.43 6.92
C TYR A 59 -5.86 -7.70 7.48
N GLU A 60 -6.10 -7.27 8.71
CA GLU A 60 -7.37 -7.50 9.40
C GLU A 60 -8.48 -6.52 8.96
N ASP A 61 -8.11 -5.41 8.34
CA ASP A 61 -9.05 -4.36 7.96
C ASP A 61 -9.59 -4.60 6.55
N THR A 62 -10.49 -5.57 6.45
CA THR A 62 -11.07 -5.97 5.16
C THR A 62 -11.96 -4.90 4.55
N ASP A 63 -12.60 -4.06 5.37
CA ASP A 63 -13.42 -2.95 4.88
C ASP A 63 -12.56 -1.91 4.18
N LYS A 64 -11.43 -1.57 4.76
CA LYS A 64 -10.49 -0.63 4.17
C LYS A 64 -9.85 -1.20 2.91
N LEU A 65 -9.59 -2.50 2.90
CA LEU A 65 -9.10 -3.20 1.72
C LEU A 65 -10.08 -3.05 0.55
N ALA A 66 -11.37 -3.28 0.80
CA ALA A 66 -12.40 -3.14 -0.22
C ALA A 66 -12.49 -1.71 -0.75
N GLU A 67 -12.42 -0.71 0.14
CA GLU A 67 -12.41 0.70 -0.26
C GLU A 67 -11.21 1.03 -1.13
N LYS A 68 -10.04 0.53 -0.78
CA LYS A 68 -8.81 0.78 -1.52
C LYS A 68 -8.86 0.16 -2.92
N ILE A 69 -9.39 -1.04 -3.03
CA ILE A 69 -9.58 -1.71 -4.32
C ILE A 69 -10.51 -0.89 -5.21
N LYS A 70 -11.65 -0.46 -4.66
CA LYS A 70 -12.63 0.35 -5.38
C LYS A 70 -12.03 1.68 -5.85
N GLU A 71 -11.31 2.36 -4.97
CA GLU A 71 -10.65 3.62 -5.29
C GLU A 71 -9.66 3.45 -6.44
N THR A 72 -8.87 2.38 -6.41
CA THR A 72 -7.89 2.09 -7.45
C THR A 72 -8.59 1.79 -8.78
N MET A 73 -9.68 1.05 -8.75
CA MET A 73 -10.48 0.78 -9.94
C MET A 73 -11.08 2.04 -10.54
N ASP A 74 -11.59 2.93 -9.69
CA ASP A 74 -12.16 4.21 -10.14
C ASP A 74 -11.09 5.09 -10.78
N ASN A 75 -9.88 5.11 -10.24
CA ASN A 75 -8.76 5.85 -10.81
C ASN A 75 -8.36 5.32 -12.19
N ILE A 76 -8.37 4.02 -12.37
CA ILE A 76 -8.09 3.39 -13.67
C ILE A 76 -9.17 3.79 -14.69
N ARG A 77 -10.43 3.77 -14.27
CA ARG A 77 -11.56 4.11 -15.12
C ARG A 77 -11.49 5.58 -15.57
N GLU A 78 -11.11 6.48 -14.67
CA GLU A 78 -10.94 7.89 -15.00
C GLU A 78 -9.85 8.12 -16.05
N LYS A 79 -8.75 7.38 -15.95
CA LYS A 79 -7.66 7.48 -16.94
C LYS A 79 -8.11 7.03 -18.32
N GLU A 80 -8.94 5.98 -18.39
CA GLU A 80 -9.46 5.47 -19.67
C GLU A 80 -10.41 6.45 -20.33
N ILE A 81 -11.23 7.15 -19.54
CA ILE A 81 -12.19 8.13 -20.06
C ILE A 81 -11.47 9.37 -20.61
N ASN A 82 -10.34 9.72 -20.04
CA ASN A 82 -9.60 10.94 -20.39
C ASN A 82 -8.55 10.74 -21.49
N THR A 83 -8.45 9.57 -22.06
CA THR A 83 -7.53 9.31 -23.18
C THR A 83 -8.19 9.39 -24.54
#